data_6935bb2ec6a56f51e5beb3bb9d11e860
#
_entry.id   6935bb2ec6a56f51e5beb3bb9d11e860
#
_cell.length_a   1.000
_cell.length_b   1.000
_cell.length_c   1.000
_cell.angle_alpha   90.00
_cell.angle_beta   90.00
_cell.angle_gamma   90.00
#
_symmetry.space_group_name_H-M   'P 1'
#
loop_
_entity.id
_entity.type
_entity.pdbx_description
1 polymer ?
#
loop_
_entity_poly.entity_id
_entity_poly.type
_entity_poly.pdbx_seq_one_letter_code
_entity_poly.pdbx_strand_id
1 'polypeptide(L)'
;MTPSDVAGPAAPVSTQTKADVLAAALPWLIQLHDKIVVVKYGGNAMTDDALRQAFAADMVFLRNCGIHPVVVHGGGPQISAMLKRLGIAGDFKGGFRVTTPEVLDVARMVLFGQVGRELVNLINMHGPYAVGITGEDAHLFTAVRRSVTVDGVDTDIGLVGDVERVNTAAVLDLIATGRIPVVSTIAPDADGIVHNINADTAAAALAEALAAEKLLMLTDVEGLYTSWPDRSSLVSEIDVAALTQLLPTLEAGMVPKIEACMRAVTGGVPSAHVIDGRVEHCVLVELFTGEGVGTKVVRPTTMPERDTNSGVGAPPACGGESDRRGEA
;
A
#
# COMPACT_ATOMS: atom_id res chain seq x y z
N MET A 1 5.00 -9.87 -49.18
CA MET A 1 5.38 -10.17 -47.77
C MET A 1 6.80 -9.67 -47.57
N THR A 2 6.97 -8.50 -47.02
CA THR A 2 8.25 -7.88 -46.67
C THR A 2 8.65 -8.40 -45.28
N PRO A 3 9.96 -8.63 -45.01
CA PRO A 3 10.39 -9.14 -43.70
C PRO A 3 10.18 -8.04 -42.64
N SER A 4 9.59 -8.44 -41.54
CA SER A 4 9.36 -7.67 -40.33
C SER A 4 10.66 -7.07 -39.80
N ASP A 5 10.62 -5.77 -39.48
CA ASP A 5 11.60 -5.07 -38.66
C ASP A 5 11.65 -5.73 -37.28
N VAL A 6 12.62 -6.58 -37.08
CA VAL A 6 13.04 -7.02 -35.76
C VAL A 6 13.89 -5.87 -35.22
N ALA A 7 13.33 -5.11 -34.28
CA ALA A 7 14.08 -4.10 -33.54
C ALA A 7 15.31 -4.79 -32.92
N GLY A 8 16.51 -4.39 -33.36
CA GLY A 8 17.74 -4.87 -32.79
C GLY A 8 17.87 -4.51 -31.31
N PRO A 9 18.72 -5.21 -30.52
CA PRO A 9 18.91 -4.89 -29.12
C PRO A 9 19.25 -3.39 -28.95
N ALA A 10 18.54 -2.73 -28.03
CA ALA A 10 18.76 -1.32 -27.73
C ALA A 10 20.26 -1.05 -27.48
N ALA A 11 20.77 0.02 -28.05
CA ALA A 11 22.18 0.37 -27.88
C ALA A 11 22.52 0.54 -26.39
N PRO A 12 23.65 0.03 -25.89
CA PRO A 12 23.96 0.11 -24.46
C PRO A 12 24.06 1.59 -24.03
N VAL A 13 23.31 1.91 -22.95
CA VAL A 13 23.34 3.24 -22.34
C VAL A 13 24.79 3.64 -21.99
N SER A 14 25.23 4.84 -22.37
CA SER A 14 26.58 5.31 -22.12
C SER A 14 26.89 5.40 -20.62
N THR A 15 28.18 5.28 -20.26
CA THR A 15 28.62 5.43 -18.86
C THR A 15 28.27 6.82 -18.30
N GLN A 16 28.37 7.87 -19.13
CA GLN A 16 28.00 9.22 -18.73
C GLN A 16 26.51 9.35 -18.47
N THR A 17 25.64 8.83 -19.34
CA THR A 17 24.20 8.84 -19.15
C THR A 17 23.80 8.13 -17.85
N LYS A 18 24.47 7.01 -17.49
CA LYS A 18 24.23 6.33 -16.20
C LYS A 18 24.59 7.21 -15.01
N ALA A 19 25.71 7.93 -15.08
CA ALA A 19 26.13 8.86 -14.03
C ALA A 19 25.15 10.04 -13.89
N ASP A 20 24.69 10.59 -15.02
CA ASP A 20 23.73 11.70 -15.05
C ASP A 20 22.38 11.30 -14.44
N VAL A 21 21.89 10.10 -14.75
CA VAL A 21 20.64 9.56 -14.14
C VAL A 21 20.79 9.41 -12.63
N LEU A 22 21.92 8.86 -12.15
CA LEU A 22 22.16 8.72 -10.71
C LEU A 22 22.28 10.08 -10.01
N ALA A 23 22.92 11.06 -10.64
CA ALA A 23 23.03 12.41 -10.10
C ALA A 23 21.67 13.13 -10.06
N ALA A 24 20.81 12.92 -11.05
CA ALA A 24 19.48 13.49 -11.12
C ALA A 24 18.55 12.94 -10.01
N ALA A 25 18.78 11.72 -9.53
CA ALA A 25 18.00 11.13 -8.43
C ALA A 25 18.35 11.72 -7.04
N LEU A 26 19.49 12.42 -6.89
CA LEU A 26 19.99 12.89 -5.59
C LEU A 26 19.00 13.75 -4.79
N PRO A 27 18.29 14.74 -5.36
CA PRO A 27 17.32 15.54 -4.61
C PRO A 27 16.22 14.69 -3.97
N TRP A 28 15.72 13.69 -4.69
CA TRP A 28 14.69 12.76 -4.24
C TRP A 28 15.20 11.81 -3.15
N LEU A 29 16.45 11.34 -3.29
CA LEU A 29 17.10 10.52 -2.26
C LEU A 29 17.25 11.30 -0.95
N ILE A 30 17.65 12.57 -1.01
CA ILE A 30 17.75 13.43 0.18
C ILE A 30 16.37 13.64 0.82
N GLN A 31 15.34 13.92 0.03
CA GLN A 31 13.99 14.16 0.52
C GLN A 31 13.38 12.91 1.19
N LEU A 32 13.64 11.73 0.62
CA LEU A 32 13.02 10.48 1.06
C LEU A 32 13.87 9.70 2.08
N HIS A 33 15.10 10.14 2.37
CA HIS A 33 15.96 9.49 3.37
C HIS A 33 15.28 9.47 4.74
N ASP A 34 15.32 8.32 5.41
CA ASP A 34 14.63 8.02 6.69
C ASP A 34 13.09 8.18 6.65
N LYS A 35 12.50 8.27 5.46
CA LYS A 35 11.04 8.34 5.31
C LYS A 35 10.43 6.96 5.09
N ILE A 36 9.21 6.78 5.61
CA ILE A 36 8.41 5.59 5.35
C ILE A 36 7.61 5.81 4.06
N VAL A 37 7.68 4.82 3.16
CA VAL A 37 6.88 4.76 1.94
C VAL A 37 6.05 3.48 1.99
N VAL A 38 4.73 3.62 2.05
CA VAL A 38 3.83 2.47 1.99
C VAL A 38 3.51 2.16 0.54
N VAL A 39 3.72 0.90 0.13
CA VAL A 39 3.48 0.43 -1.23
C VAL A 39 2.41 -0.65 -1.21
N LYS A 40 1.26 -0.35 -1.78
CA LYS A 40 0.23 -1.36 -2.00
C LYS A 40 0.55 -2.13 -3.28
N TYR A 41 0.78 -3.43 -3.14
CA TYR A 41 1.12 -4.35 -4.21
C TYR A 41 -0.08 -5.22 -4.60
N GLY A 42 -0.45 -5.22 -5.88
CA GLY A 42 -1.63 -5.96 -6.35
C GLY A 42 -1.77 -5.91 -7.87
N GLY A 43 -2.85 -6.48 -8.38
CA GLY A 43 -3.15 -6.52 -9.80
C GLY A 43 -2.23 -7.45 -10.60
N ASN A 44 -2.04 -7.12 -11.87
CA ASN A 44 -1.23 -7.92 -12.80
C ASN A 44 0.26 -7.95 -12.45
N ALA A 45 0.76 -6.95 -11.70
CA ALA A 45 2.12 -6.97 -11.16
C ALA A 45 2.41 -8.24 -10.32
N MET A 46 1.38 -8.91 -9.82
CA MET A 46 1.51 -10.14 -9.02
C MET A 46 1.57 -11.43 -9.86
N THR A 47 1.26 -11.37 -11.14
CA THR A 47 1.11 -12.56 -12.00
C THR A 47 2.22 -12.71 -13.04
N ASP A 48 2.93 -11.65 -13.35
CA ASP A 48 4.08 -11.65 -14.25
C ASP A 48 5.39 -11.77 -13.48
N ASP A 49 6.24 -12.73 -13.87
CA ASP A 49 7.48 -13.03 -13.14
C ASP A 49 8.53 -11.91 -13.25
N ALA A 50 8.62 -11.22 -14.39
CA ALA A 50 9.56 -10.11 -14.58
C ALA A 50 9.15 -8.92 -13.69
N LEU A 51 7.85 -8.58 -13.69
CA LEU A 51 7.31 -7.51 -12.82
C LEU A 51 7.48 -7.82 -11.33
N ARG A 52 7.30 -9.08 -10.93
CA ARG A 52 7.52 -9.52 -9.54
C ARG A 52 8.97 -9.37 -9.10
N GLN A 53 9.92 -9.73 -9.98
CA GLN A 53 11.36 -9.58 -9.72
C GLN A 53 11.75 -8.10 -9.69
N ALA A 54 11.28 -7.29 -10.64
CA ALA A 54 11.52 -5.85 -10.67
C ALA A 54 11.00 -5.18 -9.40
N PHE A 55 9.77 -5.49 -8.97
CA PHE A 55 9.20 -4.98 -7.73
C PHE A 55 10.04 -5.34 -6.50
N ALA A 56 10.48 -6.60 -6.39
CA ALA A 56 11.32 -7.03 -5.28
C ALA A 56 12.66 -6.27 -5.25
N ALA A 57 13.29 -6.09 -6.42
CA ALA A 57 14.51 -5.29 -6.56
C ALA A 57 14.29 -3.82 -6.17
N ASP A 58 13.15 -3.22 -6.55
CA ASP A 58 12.79 -1.85 -6.16
C ASP A 58 12.70 -1.69 -4.65
N MET A 59 12.03 -2.63 -3.95
CA MET A 59 11.94 -2.59 -2.48
C MET A 59 13.30 -2.66 -1.81
N VAL A 60 14.19 -3.52 -2.31
CA VAL A 60 15.56 -3.64 -1.80
C VAL A 60 16.38 -2.39 -2.13
N PHE A 61 16.20 -1.81 -3.30
CA PHE A 61 16.84 -0.55 -3.67
C PHE A 61 16.43 0.57 -2.71
N LEU A 62 15.14 0.79 -2.47
CA LEU A 62 14.66 1.79 -1.53
C LEU A 62 15.29 1.59 -0.14
N ARG A 63 15.27 0.36 0.36
CA ARG A 63 15.82 0.04 1.68
C ARG A 63 17.32 0.37 1.77
N ASN A 64 18.11 0.07 0.73
CA ASN A 64 19.55 0.34 0.72
C ASN A 64 19.86 1.85 0.51
N CYS A 65 18.92 2.63 -0.03
CA CYS A 65 19.00 4.08 -0.09
C CYS A 65 18.59 4.80 1.20
N GLY A 66 18.29 4.06 2.28
CA GLY A 66 17.87 4.65 3.56
C GLY A 66 16.39 5.04 3.61
N ILE A 67 15.58 4.58 2.65
CA ILE A 67 14.13 4.73 2.65
C ILE A 67 13.52 3.49 3.31
N HIS A 68 12.39 3.64 3.99
CA HIS A 68 11.73 2.56 4.71
C HIS A 68 10.47 2.08 3.96
N PRO A 69 10.58 1.15 2.98
CA PRO A 69 9.41 0.61 2.31
C PRO A 69 8.63 -0.34 3.24
N VAL A 70 7.31 -0.19 3.24
CA VAL A 70 6.35 -1.10 3.88
C VAL A 70 5.40 -1.59 2.79
N VAL A 71 5.35 -2.89 2.57
CA VAL A 71 4.53 -3.48 1.50
C VAL A 71 3.22 -4.00 2.09
N VAL A 72 2.10 -3.58 1.51
CA VAL A 72 0.78 -4.16 1.79
C VAL A 72 0.31 -4.87 0.53
N HIS A 73 0.01 -6.15 0.59
CA HIS A 73 -0.35 -6.88 -0.62
C HIS A 73 -1.77 -7.44 -0.58
N GLY A 74 -2.38 -7.51 -1.76
CA GLY A 74 -3.59 -8.26 -2.02
C GLY A 74 -3.30 -9.68 -2.50
N GLY A 75 -4.27 -10.32 -3.14
CA GLY A 75 -4.16 -11.67 -3.68
C GLY A 75 -5.48 -12.17 -4.29
N GLY A 76 -6.31 -11.24 -4.77
CA GLY A 76 -7.63 -11.56 -5.34
C GLY A 76 -7.59 -12.63 -6.42
N PRO A 77 -6.72 -12.55 -7.44
CA PRO A 77 -6.58 -13.59 -8.47
C PRO A 77 -6.19 -14.94 -7.89
N GLN A 78 -5.23 -14.98 -6.95
CA GLN A 78 -4.75 -16.21 -6.33
C GLN A 78 -5.82 -16.86 -5.45
N ILE A 79 -6.57 -16.05 -4.68
CA ILE A 79 -7.73 -16.54 -3.91
C ILE A 79 -8.78 -17.13 -4.86
N SER A 80 -9.13 -16.43 -5.95
CA SER A 80 -10.10 -16.92 -6.94
C SER A 80 -9.65 -18.25 -7.57
N ALA A 81 -8.38 -18.37 -7.93
CA ALA A 81 -7.82 -19.59 -8.47
C ALA A 81 -7.88 -20.76 -7.46
N MET A 82 -7.60 -20.49 -6.19
CA MET A 82 -7.65 -21.51 -5.13
C MET A 82 -9.09 -21.93 -4.84
N LEU A 83 -10.04 -20.99 -4.72
CA LEU A 83 -11.46 -21.30 -4.54
C LEU A 83 -12.00 -22.18 -5.68
N LYS A 84 -11.68 -21.82 -6.94
CA LYS A 84 -12.03 -22.62 -8.10
C LYS A 84 -11.45 -24.03 -8.02
N ARG A 85 -10.20 -24.19 -7.61
CA ARG A 85 -9.51 -25.48 -7.45
C ARG A 85 -10.16 -26.35 -6.37
N LEU A 86 -10.71 -25.72 -5.31
CA LEU A 86 -11.41 -26.39 -4.21
C LEU A 86 -12.91 -26.59 -4.48
N GLY A 87 -13.46 -26.07 -5.58
CA GLY A 87 -14.89 -26.15 -5.88
C GLY A 87 -15.76 -25.25 -5.00
N ILE A 88 -15.18 -24.20 -4.39
CA ILE A 88 -15.88 -23.25 -3.53
C ILE A 88 -16.31 -22.06 -4.38
N ALA A 89 -17.57 -21.60 -4.22
CA ALA A 89 -18.06 -20.40 -4.89
C ALA A 89 -17.34 -19.14 -4.39
N GLY A 90 -17.03 -18.23 -5.29
CA GLY A 90 -16.29 -16.98 -5.00
C GLY A 90 -17.00 -15.77 -5.58
N ASP A 91 -18.14 -15.38 -4.98
CA ASP A 91 -18.97 -14.28 -5.45
C ASP A 91 -18.39 -12.92 -5.09
N PHE A 92 -18.79 -11.88 -5.87
CA PHE A 92 -18.49 -10.49 -5.60
C PHE A 92 -19.76 -9.68 -5.53
N LYS A 93 -19.83 -8.72 -4.59
CA LYS A 93 -20.91 -7.73 -4.47
C LYS A 93 -20.31 -6.36 -4.17
N GLY A 94 -20.75 -5.34 -4.88
CA GLY A 94 -20.23 -3.98 -4.71
C GLY A 94 -18.70 -3.86 -4.82
N GLY A 95 -18.06 -4.72 -5.64
CA GLY A 95 -16.60 -4.75 -5.80
C GLY A 95 -15.85 -5.52 -4.71
N PHE A 96 -16.54 -6.03 -3.68
CA PHE A 96 -15.94 -6.82 -2.60
C PHE A 96 -16.27 -8.30 -2.75
N ARG A 97 -15.32 -9.16 -2.35
CA ARG A 97 -15.54 -10.61 -2.32
C ARG A 97 -16.46 -10.96 -1.16
N VAL A 98 -17.58 -11.61 -1.44
CA VAL A 98 -18.41 -12.22 -0.40
C VAL A 98 -17.57 -13.27 0.33
N THR A 99 -17.38 -13.10 1.63
CA THR A 99 -16.44 -13.90 2.41
C THR A 99 -17.20 -14.73 3.46
N THR A 100 -17.56 -15.97 3.09
CA THR A 100 -18.04 -16.97 4.04
C THR A 100 -16.89 -17.48 4.92
N PRO A 101 -17.13 -18.19 6.03
CA PRO A 101 -16.06 -18.82 6.82
C PRO A 101 -15.11 -19.65 5.97
N GLU A 102 -15.59 -20.45 5.04
CA GLU A 102 -14.79 -21.28 4.15
C GLU A 102 -13.93 -20.43 3.19
N VAL A 103 -14.51 -19.34 2.65
CA VAL A 103 -13.78 -18.39 1.80
C VAL A 103 -12.71 -17.65 2.60
N LEU A 104 -12.98 -17.32 3.87
CA LEU A 104 -12.00 -16.70 4.75
C LEU A 104 -10.81 -17.62 5.02
N ASP A 105 -11.05 -18.89 5.30
CA ASP A 105 -9.96 -19.88 5.50
C ASP A 105 -9.05 -19.97 4.28
N VAL A 106 -9.64 -20.01 3.09
CA VAL A 106 -8.89 -20.00 1.83
C VAL A 106 -8.13 -18.68 1.66
N ALA A 107 -8.76 -17.55 1.96
CA ALA A 107 -8.10 -16.24 1.87
C ALA A 107 -6.89 -16.15 2.82
N ARG A 108 -7.01 -16.58 4.08
CA ARG A 108 -5.88 -16.65 5.04
C ARG A 108 -4.74 -17.51 4.52
N MET A 109 -5.04 -18.75 4.07
CA MET A 109 -4.02 -19.65 3.51
C MET A 109 -3.31 -19.03 2.30
N VAL A 110 -4.04 -18.43 1.39
CA VAL A 110 -3.50 -17.87 0.14
C VAL A 110 -2.72 -16.58 0.41
N LEU A 111 -3.29 -15.64 1.15
CA LEU A 111 -2.64 -14.36 1.38
C LEU A 111 -1.35 -14.51 2.17
N PHE A 112 -1.38 -15.20 3.31
CA PHE A 112 -0.19 -15.35 4.13
C PHE A 112 0.73 -16.47 3.64
N GLY A 113 0.18 -17.68 3.39
CA GLY A 113 0.96 -18.89 3.11
C GLY A 113 1.49 -18.96 1.68
N GLN A 114 0.84 -18.34 0.71
CA GLN A 114 1.27 -18.33 -0.69
C GLN A 114 1.81 -16.95 -1.09
N VAL A 115 0.96 -15.96 -1.28
CA VAL A 115 1.34 -14.64 -1.84
C VAL A 115 2.39 -13.95 -0.98
N GLY A 116 2.14 -13.84 0.32
CA GLY A 116 3.09 -13.21 1.25
C GLY A 116 4.43 -13.93 1.29
N ARG A 117 4.44 -15.28 1.30
CA ARG A 117 5.68 -16.07 1.31
C ARG A 117 6.46 -15.96 0.02
N GLU A 118 5.78 -15.97 -1.13
CA GLU A 118 6.41 -15.76 -2.44
C GLU A 118 7.09 -14.39 -2.50
N LEU A 119 6.40 -13.34 -2.08
CA LEU A 119 6.94 -11.98 -2.10
C LEU A 119 8.13 -11.81 -1.13
N VAL A 120 8.01 -12.32 0.10
CA VAL A 120 9.11 -12.34 1.07
C VAL A 120 10.32 -13.09 0.52
N ASN A 121 10.11 -14.23 -0.15
CA ASN A 121 11.20 -14.99 -0.76
C ASN A 121 11.90 -14.20 -1.88
N LEU A 122 11.14 -13.56 -2.79
CA LEU A 122 11.69 -12.76 -3.88
C LEU A 122 12.56 -11.61 -3.35
N ILE A 123 12.09 -10.88 -2.34
CA ILE A 123 12.87 -9.81 -1.73
C ILE A 123 14.12 -10.39 -1.04
N ASN A 124 13.97 -11.53 -0.35
CA ASN A 124 15.07 -12.16 0.40
C ASN A 124 16.09 -12.87 -0.49
N MET A 125 15.84 -13.07 -1.77
CA MET A 125 16.88 -13.48 -2.73
C MET A 125 18.01 -12.44 -2.85
N HIS A 126 17.75 -11.18 -2.51
CA HIS A 126 18.73 -10.09 -2.48
C HIS A 126 19.44 -9.92 -1.12
N GLY A 127 19.04 -10.65 -0.09
CA GLY A 127 19.55 -10.56 1.27
C GLY A 127 18.42 -10.69 2.31
N PRO A 128 18.72 -10.75 3.61
CA PRO A 128 17.73 -11.02 4.65
C PRO A 128 16.91 -9.75 4.99
N TYR A 129 16.17 -9.21 4.04
CA TYR A 129 15.47 -7.95 4.18
C TYR A 129 14.02 -8.08 4.63
N ALA A 130 13.21 -8.94 4.01
CA ALA A 130 11.78 -8.97 4.21
C ALA A 130 11.33 -9.87 5.35
N VAL A 131 10.30 -9.41 6.08
CA VAL A 131 9.54 -10.19 7.06
C VAL A 131 8.06 -10.06 6.75
N GLY A 132 7.37 -11.21 6.59
CA GLY A 132 5.93 -11.22 6.36
C GLY A 132 5.17 -11.29 7.67
N ILE A 133 4.16 -10.44 7.79
CA ILE A 133 3.22 -10.37 8.90
C ILE A 133 1.79 -10.24 8.37
N THR A 134 0.81 -10.42 9.24
CA THR A 134 -0.61 -10.20 8.97
C THR A 134 -1.16 -9.11 9.87
N GLY A 135 -2.37 -8.65 9.63
CA GLY A 135 -3.07 -7.77 10.56
C GLY A 135 -3.35 -8.41 11.93
N GLU A 136 -3.28 -9.76 12.02
CA GLU A 136 -3.44 -10.51 13.28
C GLU A 136 -2.19 -10.40 14.19
N ASP A 137 -0.99 -10.25 13.57
CA ASP A 137 0.28 -10.25 14.30
C ASP A 137 0.41 -8.98 15.16
N ALA A 138 0.67 -9.17 16.45
CA ALA A 138 0.79 -8.09 17.44
C ALA A 138 -0.40 -7.11 17.43
N HIS A 139 -1.59 -7.56 17.04
CA HIS A 139 -2.77 -6.73 16.84
C HIS A 139 -2.51 -5.53 15.92
N LEU A 140 -1.78 -5.76 14.82
CA LEU A 140 -1.44 -4.71 13.85
C LEU A 140 -2.69 -3.98 13.35
N PHE A 141 -3.75 -4.74 12.99
CA PHE A 141 -5.04 -4.17 12.66
C PHE A 141 -6.14 -4.68 13.61
N THR A 142 -7.03 -3.78 14.02
CA THR A 142 -8.35 -4.15 14.52
C THR A 142 -9.35 -3.88 13.40
N ALA A 143 -10.09 -4.90 13.01
CA ALA A 143 -11.12 -4.79 11.97
C ALA A 143 -12.45 -4.33 12.56
N VAL A 144 -13.29 -3.74 11.71
CA VAL A 144 -14.74 -3.58 11.92
C VAL A 144 -15.46 -4.20 10.75
N ARG A 145 -16.59 -4.89 11.02
CA ARG A 145 -17.39 -5.53 9.97
C ARG A 145 -17.86 -4.50 8.95
N ARG A 146 -17.76 -4.84 7.67
CA ARG A 146 -18.19 -4.01 6.55
C ARG A 146 -19.41 -4.61 5.86
N SER A 147 -20.38 -3.78 5.52
CA SER A 147 -21.44 -4.03 4.54
C SER A 147 -21.18 -3.20 3.27
N VAL A 148 -21.93 -3.48 2.22
CA VAL A 148 -21.89 -2.70 0.97
C VAL A 148 -23.30 -2.36 0.52
N THR A 149 -23.47 -1.18 -0.06
CA THR A 149 -24.73 -0.80 -0.68
C THR A 149 -24.75 -1.26 -2.13
N VAL A 150 -25.68 -2.16 -2.48
CA VAL A 150 -25.91 -2.62 -3.85
C VAL A 150 -27.33 -2.23 -4.23
N ASP A 151 -27.49 -1.49 -5.31
CA ASP A 151 -28.79 -0.99 -5.80
C ASP A 151 -29.62 -0.27 -4.72
N GLY A 152 -28.95 0.48 -3.84
CA GLY A 152 -29.57 1.21 -2.73
C GLY A 152 -29.92 0.36 -1.50
N VAL A 153 -29.58 -0.93 -1.50
CA VAL A 153 -29.84 -1.88 -0.38
C VAL A 153 -28.53 -2.20 0.33
N ASP A 154 -28.51 -2.03 1.65
CA ASP A 154 -27.40 -2.48 2.48
C ASP A 154 -27.31 -4.01 2.46
N THR A 155 -26.20 -4.53 1.96
CA THR A 155 -26.00 -5.95 1.67
C THR A 155 -24.87 -6.49 2.52
N ASP A 156 -25.18 -7.55 3.28
CA ASP A 156 -24.17 -8.31 4.01
C ASP A 156 -23.26 -9.08 3.03
N ILE A 157 -21.96 -8.94 3.21
CA ILE A 157 -20.93 -9.61 2.43
C ILE A 157 -20.09 -10.60 3.26
N GLY A 158 -20.58 -10.97 4.43
CA GLY A 158 -19.98 -11.96 5.33
C GLY A 158 -18.80 -11.39 6.13
N LEU A 159 -17.73 -12.17 6.22
CA LEU A 159 -16.53 -11.84 7.00
C LEU A 159 -15.59 -10.90 6.25
N VAL A 160 -16.13 -9.77 5.79
CA VAL A 160 -15.37 -8.66 5.21
C VAL A 160 -15.26 -7.55 6.23
N GLY A 161 -14.07 -7.01 6.40
CA GLY A 161 -13.81 -5.92 7.34
C GLY A 161 -13.22 -4.69 6.68
N ASP A 162 -13.29 -3.59 7.43
CA ASP A 162 -12.49 -2.39 7.23
C ASP A 162 -11.53 -2.21 8.41
N VAL A 163 -10.51 -1.37 8.28
CA VAL A 163 -9.57 -1.09 9.37
C VAL A 163 -10.14 0.01 10.27
N GLU A 164 -10.44 -0.36 11.52
CA GLU A 164 -10.87 0.57 12.57
C GLU A 164 -9.68 1.20 13.27
N ARG A 165 -8.67 0.38 13.63
CA ARG A 165 -7.47 0.81 14.36
C ARG A 165 -6.23 0.10 13.87
N VAL A 166 -5.10 0.82 13.92
CA VAL A 166 -3.77 0.31 13.58
C VAL A 166 -2.84 0.44 14.78
N ASN A 167 -2.16 -0.65 15.14
CA ASN A 167 -1.05 -0.66 16.10
C ASN A 167 0.27 -0.80 15.33
N THR A 168 1.00 0.28 15.18
CA THR A 168 2.20 0.35 14.33
C THR A 168 3.44 -0.28 14.94
N ALA A 169 3.42 -0.68 16.23
CA ALA A 169 4.61 -1.10 16.98
C ALA A 169 5.44 -2.17 16.27
N ALA A 170 4.81 -3.29 15.87
CA ALA A 170 5.53 -4.37 15.20
C ALA A 170 6.14 -3.95 13.85
N VAL A 171 5.47 -3.08 13.09
CA VAL A 171 6.00 -2.55 11.81
C VAL A 171 7.20 -1.65 12.06
N LEU A 172 7.13 -0.77 13.06
CA LEU A 172 8.24 0.13 13.44
C LEU A 172 9.44 -0.65 13.98
N ASP A 173 9.23 -1.69 14.77
CA ASP A 173 10.31 -2.58 15.25
C ASP A 173 11.02 -3.28 14.08
N LEU A 174 10.29 -3.74 13.09
CA LEU A 174 10.86 -4.32 11.88
C LEU A 174 11.68 -3.29 11.09
N ILE A 175 11.16 -2.09 10.90
CA ILE A 175 11.86 -0.98 10.23
C ILE A 175 13.15 -0.64 11.00
N ALA A 176 13.09 -0.48 12.33
CA ALA A 176 14.23 -0.15 13.16
C ALA A 176 15.36 -1.20 13.10
N THR A 177 15.01 -2.47 12.87
CA THR A 177 15.99 -3.55 12.66
C THR A 177 16.40 -3.71 11.20
N GLY A 178 16.01 -2.78 10.33
CA GLY A 178 16.39 -2.78 8.91
C GLY A 178 15.62 -3.76 8.05
N ARG A 179 14.43 -4.19 8.48
CA ARG A 179 13.57 -5.09 7.71
C ARG A 179 12.57 -4.34 6.86
N ILE A 180 12.07 -5.02 5.84
CA ILE A 180 10.95 -4.60 4.99
C ILE A 180 9.72 -5.38 5.44
N PRO A 181 8.74 -4.75 6.12
CA PRO A 181 7.50 -5.41 6.48
C PRO A 181 6.67 -5.72 5.23
N VAL A 182 6.19 -6.95 5.11
CA VAL A 182 5.27 -7.41 4.05
C VAL A 182 3.98 -7.86 4.71
N VAL A 183 2.92 -7.05 4.56
CA VAL A 183 1.68 -7.13 5.33
C VAL A 183 0.57 -7.76 4.51
N SER A 184 0.01 -8.86 5.00
CA SER A 184 -1.22 -9.49 4.48
C SER A 184 -2.45 -8.91 5.19
N THR A 185 -3.56 -8.76 4.48
CA THR A 185 -4.72 -7.99 4.92
C THR A 185 -5.83 -8.84 5.54
N ILE A 186 -5.46 -9.63 6.53
CA ILE A 186 -6.37 -10.42 7.39
C ILE A 186 -6.23 -9.90 8.82
N ALA A 187 -7.34 -9.60 9.50
CA ALA A 187 -7.29 -9.08 10.87
C ALA A 187 -8.53 -9.42 11.68
N PRO A 188 -8.41 -9.58 13.01
CA PRO A 188 -9.54 -9.74 13.90
C PRO A 188 -10.24 -8.40 14.18
N ASP A 189 -11.51 -8.47 14.47
CA ASP A 189 -12.25 -7.39 15.15
C ASP A 189 -12.02 -7.43 16.68
N ALA A 190 -12.73 -6.55 17.41
CA ALA A 190 -12.62 -6.46 18.86
C ALA A 190 -13.08 -7.74 19.60
N ASP A 191 -13.91 -8.55 18.97
CA ASP A 191 -14.42 -9.82 19.51
C ASP A 191 -13.54 -11.02 19.11
N GLY A 192 -12.49 -10.79 18.33
CA GLY A 192 -11.57 -11.81 17.85
C GLY A 192 -12.06 -12.53 16.58
N ILE A 193 -13.15 -12.07 15.97
CA ILE A 193 -13.62 -12.61 14.70
C ILE A 193 -12.76 -12.07 13.57
N VAL A 194 -12.18 -12.98 12.80
CA VAL A 194 -11.25 -12.60 11.71
C VAL A 194 -12.00 -12.19 10.46
N HIS A 195 -11.51 -11.14 9.81
CA HIS A 195 -12.06 -10.56 8.59
C HIS A 195 -11.03 -10.49 7.47
N ASN A 196 -11.52 -10.64 6.24
CA ASN A 196 -10.78 -10.33 5.02
C ASN A 196 -10.91 -8.83 4.74
N ILE A 197 -9.78 -8.11 4.71
CA ILE A 197 -9.75 -6.66 4.52
C ILE A 197 -9.28 -6.32 3.10
N ASN A 198 -9.88 -5.31 2.48
CA ASN A 198 -9.40 -4.81 1.19
C ASN A 198 -7.98 -4.22 1.34
N ALA A 199 -7.07 -4.63 0.44
CA ALA A 199 -5.67 -4.23 0.53
C ALA A 199 -5.45 -2.72 0.28
N ASP A 200 -6.30 -2.09 -0.53
CA ASP A 200 -6.22 -0.64 -0.78
C ASP A 200 -6.56 0.13 0.50
N THR A 201 -7.63 -0.28 1.19
CA THR A 201 -8.06 0.30 2.47
C THR A 201 -7.05 0.07 3.59
N ALA A 202 -6.51 -1.16 3.68
CA ALA A 202 -5.49 -1.49 4.68
C ALA A 202 -4.19 -0.70 4.47
N ALA A 203 -3.77 -0.52 3.21
CA ALA A 203 -2.59 0.27 2.89
C ALA A 203 -2.76 1.75 3.26
N ALA A 204 -3.94 2.32 3.00
CA ALA A 204 -4.25 3.71 3.37
C ALA A 204 -4.24 3.90 4.89
N ALA A 205 -4.90 3.01 5.64
CA ALA A 205 -4.93 3.07 7.10
C ALA A 205 -3.53 2.91 7.72
N LEU A 206 -2.72 2.00 7.17
CA LEU A 206 -1.35 1.81 7.63
C LEU A 206 -0.47 3.01 7.30
N ALA A 207 -0.59 3.60 6.10
CA ALA A 207 0.15 4.79 5.70
C ALA A 207 -0.18 5.99 6.60
N GLU A 208 -1.46 6.19 6.93
CA GLU A 208 -1.91 7.22 7.87
C GLU A 208 -1.31 7.00 9.27
N ALA A 209 -1.42 5.78 9.81
CA ALA A 209 -0.95 5.47 11.17
C ALA A 209 0.59 5.53 11.31
N LEU A 210 1.33 5.21 10.26
CA LEU A 210 2.79 5.31 10.20
C LEU A 210 3.30 6.73 9.91
N ALA A 211 2.41 7.70 9.68
CA ALA A 211 2.76 9.03 9.16
C ALA A 211 3.70 8.92 7.94
N ALA A 212 3.36 8.03 7.00
CA ALA A 212 4.17 7.76 5.82
C ALA A 212 4.32 9.03 4.95
N GLU A 213 5.48 9.20 4.34
CA GLU A 213 5.74 10.31 3.40
C GLU A 213 4.93 10.15 2.11
N LYS A 214 4.76 8.92 1.65
CA LYS A 214 4.01 8.59 0.44
C LYS A 214 3.25 7.27 0.60
N LEU A 215 2.08 7.20 -0.06
CA LEU A 215 1.38 5.95 -0.36
C LEU A 215 1.42 5.70 -1.86
N LEU A 216 1.97 4.58 -2.30
CA LEU A 216 1.96 4.15 -3.70
C LEU A 216 0.95 3.02 -3.90
N MET A 217 0.01 3.22 -4.81
CA MET A 217 -1.04 2.26 -5.17
C MET A 217 -0.76 1.68 -6.54
N LEU A 218 -0.14 0.49 -6.61
CA LEU A 218 0.09 -0.21 -7.87
C LEU A 218 -1.23 -0.77 -8.39
N THR A 219 -1.53 -0.45 -9.65
CA THR A 219 -2.78 -0.81 -10.33
C THR A 219 -2.49 -1.37 -11.73
N ASP A 220 -3.55 -1.73 -12.46
CA ASP A 220 -3.48 -2.18 -13.85
C ASP A 220 -3.84 -1.07 -14.86
N VAL A 221 -3.77 0.19 -14.44
CA VAL A 221 -4.02 1.39 -15.26
C VAL A 221 -2.91 2.41 -15.05
N GLU A 222 -2.66 3.24 -16.06
CA GLU A 222 -1.60 4.26 -16.05
C GLU A 222 -1.83 5.34 -14.98
N GLY A 223 -3.08 5.58 -14.59
CA GLY A 223 -3.48 6.60 -13.62
C GLY A 223 -4.95 6.95 -13.78
N LEU A 224 -5.31 8.17 -13.39
CA LEU A 224 -6.66 8.71 -13.46
C LEU A 224 -6.85 9.50 -14.76
N TYR A 225 -7.97 9.31 -15.44
CA TYR A 225 -8.34 10.02 -16.65
C TYR A 225 -9.60 10.86 -16.40
N THR A 226 -9.61 12.09 -16.87
CA THR A 226 -10.83 12.93 -16.81
C THR A 226 -11.87 12.56 -17.87
N SER A 227 -11.46 11.88 -18.93
CA SER A 227 -12.33 11.50 -20.06
C SER A 227 -11.85 10.20 -20.71
N TRP A 228 -12.07 9.06 -20.05
CA TRP A 228 -11.76 7.76 -20.66
C TRP A 228 -12.66 7.50 -21.88
N PRO A 229 -12.15 6.94 -23.03
CA PRO A 229 -10.80 6.36 -23.25
C PRO A 229 -9.75 7.34 -23.83
N ASP A 230 -9.95 8.65 -23.76
CA ASP A 230 -8.95 9.63 -24.21
C ASP A 230 -7.71 9.59 -23.30
N ARG A 231 -6.64 8.99 -23.79
CA ARG A 231 -5.37 8.87 -23.05
C ARG A 231 -4.66 10.21 -22.83
N SER A 232 -4.97 11.24 -23.63
CA SER A 232 -4.43 12.58 -23.42
C SER A 232 -5.04 13.28 -22.20
N SER A 233 -6.13 12.71 -21.64
CA SER A 233 -6.80 13.20 -20.45
C SER A 233 -6.24 12.65 -19.15
N LEU A 234 -5.07 11.99 -19.17
CA LEU A 234 -4.36 11.52 -17.97
C LEU A 234 -4.03 12.69 -17.06
N VAL A 235 -4.38 12.54 -15.79
CA VAL A 235 -4.15 13.56 -14.76
C VAL A 235 -2.85 13.23 -14.01
N SER A 236 -1.85 14.10 -14.10
CA SER A 236 -0.58 13.91 -13.39
C SER A 236 -0.67 14.25 -11.90
N GLU A 237 -1.44 15.29 -11.52
CA GLU A 237 -1.67 15.69 -10.14
C GLU A 237 -3.10 16.20 -9.95
N ILE A 238 -3.74 15.83 -8.83
CA ILE A 238 -5.09 16.24 -8.47
C ILE A 238 -5.21 16.40 -6.95
N ASP A 239 -5.92 17.41 -6.49
CA ASP A 239 -6.23 17.55 -5.07
C ASP A 239 -7.48 16.76 -4.65
N VAL A 240 -7.61 16.50 -3.34
CA VAL A 240 -8.74 15.73 -2.77
C VAL A 240 -10.09 16.37 -3.09
N ALA A 241 -10.19 17.71 -3.17
CA ALA A 241 -11.46 18.40 -3.43
C ALA A 241 -11.92 18.19 -4.88
N ALA A 242 -11.02 18.35 -5.84
CA ALA A 242 -11.28 18.06 -7.25
C ALA A 242 -11.57 16.57 -7.49
N LEU A 243 -10.83 15.70 -6.78
CA LEU A 243 -11.01 14.26 -6.86
C LEU A 243 -12.38 13.81 -6.32
N THR A 244 -12.90 14.45 -5.27
CA THR A 244 -14.25 14.20 -4.75
C THR A 244 -15.34 14.47 -5.80
N GLN A 245 -15.15 15.50 -6.65
CA GLN A 245 -16.09 15.82 -7.74
C GLN A 245 -16.01 14.80 -8.88
N LEU A 246 -14.83 14.23 -9.12
CA LEU A 246 -14.60 13.26 -10.18
C LEU A 246 -15.07 11.84 -9.80
N LEU A 247 -15.08 11.52 -8.50
CA LEU A 247 -15.36 10.18 -7.97
C LEU A 247 -16.63 9.51 -8.55
N PRO A 248 -17.79 10.22 -8.72
CA PRO A 248 -18.99 9.61 -9.27
C PRO A 248 -18.91 9.20 -10.75
N THR A 249 -17.88 9.67 -11.47
CA THR A 249 -17.68 9.38 -12.90
C THR A 249 -16.72 8.23 -13.15
N LEU A 250 -16.07 7.73 -12.07
CA LEU A 250 -15.07 6.69 -12.17
C LEU A 250 -15.68 5.30 -12.32
N GLU A 251 -14.94 4.40 -12.98
CA GLU A 251 -15.28 3.00 -13.05
C GLU A 251 -15.27 2.36 -11.65
N ALA A 252 -16.20 1.44 -11.41
CA ALA A 252 -16.40 0.78 -10.12
C ALA A 252 -15.10 0.16 -9.53
N GLY A 253 -14.21 -0.36 -10.38
CA GLY A 253 -12.93 -0.93 -9.95
C GLY A 253 -11.89 0.10 -9.48
N MET A 254 -12.05 1.39 -9.89
CA MET A 254 -11.16 2.48 -9.53
C MET A 254 -11.57 3.15 -8.22
N VAL A 255 -12.87 3.20 -7.94
CA VAL A 255 -13.43 3.89 -6.77
C VAL A 255 -12.75 3.50 -5.45
N PRO A 256 -12.59 2.21 -5.07
CA PRO A 256 -11.94 1.86 -3.81
C PRO A 256 -10.48 2.33 -3.70
N LYS A 257 -9.75 2.38 -4.82
CA LYS A 257 -8.36 2.85 -4.86
C LYS A 257 -8.26 4.34 -4.63
N ILE A 258 -9.14 5.08 -5.28
CA ILE A 258 -9.22 6.54 -5.14
C ILE A 258 -9.67 6.94 -3.74
N GLU A 259 -10.69 6.27 -3.19
CA GLU A 259 -11.12 6.48 -1.81
C GLU A 259 -9.98 6.21 -0.81
N ALA A 260 -9.18 5.16 -1.03
CA ALA A 260 -8.01 4.87 -0.21
C ALA A 260 -6.93 5.97 -0.31
N CYS A 261 -6.65 6.49 -1.51
CA CYS A 261 -5.74 7.62 -1.69
C CYS A 261 -6.24 8.88 -0.99
N MET A 262 -7.54 9.20 -1.14
CA MET A 262 -8.18 10.34 -0.47
C MET A 262 -8.12 10.20 1.05
N ARG A 263 -8.42 9.01 1.59
CA ARG A 263 -8.31 8.71 3.03
C ARG A 263 -6.90 8.97 3.53
N ALA A 264 -5.88 8.41 2.89
CA ALA A 264 -4.49 8.58 3.29
C ALA A 264 -4.07 10.05 3.31
N VAL A 265 -4.37 10.81 2.24
CA VAL A 265 -4.01 12.23 2.14
C VAL A 265 -4.78 13.07 3.16
N THR A 266 -6.05 12.83 3.37
CA THR A 266 -6.86 13.51 4.40
C THR A 266 -6.37 13.15 5.80
N GLY A 267 -5.96 11.90 6.01
CA GLY A 267 -5.40 11.37 7.26
C GLY A 267 -4.01 11.88 7.61
N GLY A 268 -3.31 12.55 6.67
CA GLY A 268 -2.03 13.20 6.99
C GLY A 268 -0.86 12.82 6.10
N VAL A 269 -1.00 11.80 5.23
CA VAL A 269 0.02 11.46 4.24
C VAL A 269 0.19 12.62 3.24
N PRO A 270 1.41 13.13 2.99
CA PRO A 270 1.64 14.28 2.10
C PRO A 270 1.14 14.03 0.66
N SER A 271 1.32 12.83 0.14
CA SER A 271 0.81 12.46 -1.19
C SER A 271 0.51 10.95 -1.30
N ALA A 272 -0.51 10.62 -2.10
CA ALA A 272 -0.80 9.26 -2.52
C ALA A 272 -0.74 9.18 -4.05
N HIS A 273 -0.21 8.08 -4.59
CA HIS A 273 0.06 7.96 -6.02
C HIS A 273 -0.60 6.69 -6.57
N VAL A 274 -1.33 6.82 -7.68
CA VAL A 274 -1.89 5.69 -8.43
C VAL A 274 -1.00 5.48 -9.63
N ILE A 275 -0.32 4.33 -9.69
CA ILE A 275 0.71 4.05 -10.71
C ILE A 275 0.46 2.71 -11.40
N ASP A 276 0.92 2.59 -12.65
CA ASP A 276 0.81 1.37 -13.44
C ASP A 276 1.85 0.32 -13.00
N GLY A 277 1.38 -0.68 -12.27
CA GLY A 277 2.22 -1.81 -11.83
C GLY A 277 2.66 -2.78 -12.94
N ARG A 278 2.21 -2.56 -14.20
CA ARG A 278 2.64 -3.34 -15.37
C ARG A 278 3.93 -2.81 -15.99
N VAL A 279 4.45 -1.69 -15.50
CA VAL A 279 5.71 -1.10 -15.92
C VAL A 279 6.81 -1.58 -14.98
N GLU A 280 7.88 -2.17 -15.51
CA GLU A 280 9.04 -2.54 -14.71
C GLU A 280 9.64 -1.31 -14.02
N HIS A 281 10.02 -1.44 -12.76
CA HIS A 281 10.60 -0.38 -11.95
C HIS A 281 9.72 0.88 -11.79
N CYS A 282 8.40 0.75 -11.95
CA CYS A 282 7.45 1.87 -11.83
C CYS A 282 7.57 2.61 -10.49
N VAL A 283 7.92 1.91 -9.41
CA VAL A 283 8.14 2.51 -8.09
C VAL A 283 9.34 3.46 -8.10
N LEU A 284 10.45 3.06 -8.74
CA LEU A 284 11.63 3.91 -8.81
C LEU A 284 11.40 5.11 -9.73
N VAL A 285 10.72 4.92 -10.86
CA VAL A 285 10.40 6.02 -11.76
C VAL A 285 9.51 7.04 -11.05
N GLU A 286 8.48 6.60 -10.33
CA GLU A 286 7.58 7.49 -9.60
C GLU A 286 8.26 8.26 -8.45
N LEU A 287 9.22 7.63 -7.76
CA LEU A 287 9.86 8.24 -6.61
C LEU A 287 11.05 9.13 -6.95
N PHE A 288 11.75 8.85 -8.05
CA PHE A 288 13.05 9.48 -8.37
C PHE A 288 13.05 10.29 -9.67
N THR A 289 11.88 10.58 -10.24
CA THR A 289 11.74 11.50 -11.37
C THR A 289 10.70 12.59 -11.09
N GLY A 290 10.86 13.74 -11.75
CA GLY A 290 9.91 14.85 -11.59
C GLY A 290 8.61 14.66 -12.34
N GLU A 291 8.59 13.79 -13.35
CA GLU A 291 7.45 13.59 -14.25
C GLU A 291 6.48 12.54 -13.68
N GLY A 292 7.03 11.55 -12.91
CA GLY A 292 6.26 10.40 -12.44
C GLY A 292 5.70 9.53 -13.57
N VAL A 293 4.94 8.50 -13.22
CA VAL A 293 4.31 7.58 -14.18
C VAL A 293 2.81 7.39 -13.94
N GLY A 294 2.21 8.19 -13.06
CA GLY A 294 0.83 8.00 -12.64
C GLY A 294 0.11 9.28 -12.27
N THR A 295 -0.88 9.13 -11.39
CA THR A 295 -1.63 10.26 -10.82
C THR A 295 -1.25 10.45 -9.37
N LYS A 296 -0.75 11.63 -9.04
CA LYS A 296 -0.44 12.05 -7.68
C LYS A 296 -1.65 12.76 -7.06
N VAL A 297 -2.12 12.27 -5.93
CA VAL A 297 -3.19 12.87 -5.12
C VAL A 297 -2.56 13.65 -3.98
N VAL A 298 -2.96 14.92 -3.82
CA VAL A 298 -2.41 15.84 -2.81
C VAL A 298 -3.51 16.51 -2.00
N ARG A 299 -3.13 17.17 -0.90
CA ARG A 299 -4.05 18.03 -0.16
C ARG A 299 -4.41 19.28 -0.97
N PRO A 300 -5.63 19.82 -0.81
CA PRO A 300 -5.94 21.13 -1.33
C PRO A 300 -4.97 22.21 -0.78
N THR A 301 -4.49 23.09 -1.61
CA THR A 301 -3.53 24.15 -1.25
C THR A 301 -4.06 25.08 -0.14
N THR A 302 -5.36 25.02 0.19
CA THR A 302 -6.03 25.85 1.19
C THR A 302 -6.24 25.17 2.55
N MET A 303 -5.86 23.91 2.73
CA MET A 303 -5.94 23.29 4.06
C MET A 303 -4.72 23.64 4.90
N PRO A 304 -4.91 24.14 6.16
CA PRO A 304 -3.79 24.39 7.06
C PRO A 304 -3.07 23.08 7.39
N GLU A 305 -1.74 23.12 7.43
CA GLU A 305 -0.93 22.02 7.94
C GLU A 305 -1.45 21.64 9.35
N ARG A 306 -1.66 20.36 9.60
CA ARG A 306 -1.92 19.89 10.96
C ARG A 306 -0.68 20.20 11.78
N ASP A 307 -0.83 21.06 12.80
CA ASP A 307 0.19 21.28 13.82
C ASP A 307 0.55 19.94 14.47
N THR A 308 1.64 19.33 14.04
CA THR A 308 2.21 18.11 14.65
C THR A 308 2.82 18.38 16.02
N ASN A 309 2.62 19.60 16.55
CA ASN A 309 3.15 20.06 17.83
C ASN A 309 2.11 20.04 18.98
N SER A 310 1.10 19.16 18.93
CA SER A 310 0.31 18.81 20.11
C SER A 310 1.17 17.90 20.99
N GLY A 311 1.87 18.52 21.92
CA GLY A 311 2.80 17.89 22.83
C GLY A 311 2.20 16.66 23.50
N VAL A 312 2.92 15.58 23.38
CA VAL A 312 2.82 14.45 24.31
C VAL A 312 3.14 15.02 25.69
N GLY A 313 2.11 15.24 26.47
CA GLY A 313 2.25 15.65 27.87
C GLY A 313 3.11 14.61 28.59
N ALA A 314 4.22 15.06 29.13
CA ALA A 314 5.05 14.23 29.97
C ALA A 314 4.21 13.66 31.14
N PRO A 315 4.38 12.38 31.49
CA PRO A 315 3.70 11.82 32.65
C PRO A 315 4.11 12.57 33.90
N PRO A 316 3.20 12.79 34.88
CA PRO A 316 3.51 13.51 36.11
C PRO A 316 4.61 12.76 36.87
N ALA A 317 5.64 13.49 37.27
CA ALA A 317 6.70 13.00 38.13
C ALA A 317 6.08 12.50 39.46
N CYS A 318 6.35 11.23 39.78
CA CYS A 318 6.07 10.69 41.11
C CYS A 318 6.86 11.49 42.15
N GLY A 319 6.15 12.35 42.90
CA GLY A 319 6.69 13.03 44.06
C GLY A 319 7.02 12.02 45.16
N GLY A 320 8.31 11.86 45.40
CA GLY A 320 8.79 11.14 46.56
C GLY A 320 8.61 12.02 47.79
N GLU A 321 7.64 11.69 48.63
CA GLU A 321 7.51 12.27 49.99
C GLU A 321 8.39 11.49 50.95
N SER A 322 9.49 12.12 51.32
CA SER A 322 10.33 11.72 52.45
C SER A 322 9.63 12.07 53.76
N ASP A 323 9.11 11.13 54.49
CA ASP A 323 8.74 11.32 55.88
C ASP A 323 9.82 10.68 56.80
N ARG A 324 10.57 11.60 57.46
CA ARG A 324 11.41 11.34 58.62
C ARG A 324 10.54 11.49 59.83
N ARG A 325 10.51 10.47 60.68
CA ARG A 325 10.37 10.47 62.16
C ARG A 325 10.44 8.99 62.56
N GLY A 326 11.31 8.51 63.39
CA GLY A 326 11.81 9.08 64.66
C GLY A 326 11.39 8.12 65.77
N GLU A 327 12.37 7.48 66.38
CA GLU A 327 12.37 6.98 67.78
C GLU A 327 11.25 6.03 68.26
N ALA A 328 11.59 4.78 68.51
CA ALA A 328 11.69 4.14 69.84
C ALA A 328 12.09 2.69 69.66
#